data_09d381ff6789b671972da784f9755d01
#
_entry.id   09d381ff6789b671972da784f9755d01
#
_cell.length_a   1.000
_cell.length_b   1.000
_cell.length_c   1.000
_cell.angle_alpha   90.00
_cell.angle_beta   90.00
_cell.angle_gamma   90.00
#
_symmetry.space_group_name_H-M   'P 1'
#
loop_
_entity.id
_entity.type
_entity.pdbx_description
1 polymer ?
#
loop_
_entity_poly.entity_id
_entity_poly.type
_entity_poly.pdbx_seq_one_letter_code
_entity_poly.pdbx_strand_id
1 'polypeptide(L)'
;MRAGSSGRADRPDAGQAPEDVGSGLFGELARMVAALSEVQGLRSFTLPYPALAQRALDHTVMRCLDAGEAPPRSLPELWEWCRTRPSDDPLFAVPSSLVSPGTTLVHRVGRMPTRSCLEVASHGPDGGVAGHARALLGDLRTRSGTEERYRQCRAFLARHPVVHQQDRFAPGWSRAVWSRVKSLYGPLPEFLLVDGDFLYCPSCRLPALPRDSTVPVPRPSGTGAEVWCEGEDCPCDAPLRLIREPDQASILHRSLRWYLVLPHRTDEAAREALECAEVAHEPLPGLLPAYRLRDTGPHIVDIQVYDRLQPALLAAHLTDNTPLADRTLVVVPDALAGRDGYRQAFTDALPALLRDRLVLTTPMDLVPDVGQARREEKDDA
;
A
#
# COMPACT_ATOMS: atom_id res chain seq x y z
N MET A 1 63.70 -1.00 17.12
CA MET A 1 62.32 -0.67 17.51
C MET A 1 61.56 -0.28 16.24
N ARG A 2 60.70 -1.16 15.75
CA ARG A 2 59.84 -0.91 14.56
C ARG A 2 58.38 -0.91 15.05
N ALA A 3 57.75 0.21 14.91
CA ALA A 3 56.28 0.36 15.16
C ALA A 3 55.53 -0.11 13.90
N GLY A 4 54.74 -1.16 14.07
CA GLY A 4 53.82 -1.64 13.03
C GLY A 4 52.53 -0.82 13.07
N SER A 5 52.22 -0.13 11.98
CA SER A 5 50.91 0.47 11.77
C SER A 5 49.92 -0.61 11.32
N SER A 6 49.00 -0.93 12.19
CA SER A 6 47.85 -1.79 11.92
C SER A 6 46.83 -0.99 11.11
N GLY A 7 46.77 -1.26 9.82
CA GLY A 7 45.70 -0.79 8.95
C GLY A 7 44.36 -1.44 9.36
N ARG A 8 43.46 -0.63 9.86
CA ARG A 8 42.06 -1.00 10.11
C ARG A 8 41.35 -1.03 8.76
N ALA A 9 41.16 -2.24 8.22
CA ALA A 9 40.34 -2.43 7.03
C ALA A 9 38.93 -1.96 7.36
N ASP A 10 38.45 -0.95 6.63
CA ASP A 10 37.04 -0.57 6.59
C ASP A 10 36.21 -1.80 6.19
N ARG A 11 35.43 -2.32 7.14
CA ARG A 11 34.36 -3.28 6.83
C ARG A 11 33.30 -2.49 6.04
N PRO A 12 32.85 -3.01 4.88
CA PRO A 12 31.66 -2.44 4.24
C PRO A 12 30.50 -2.55 5.22
N ASP A 13 29.79 -1.44 5.35
CA ASP A 13 28.57 -1.26 6.14
C ASP A 13 27.63 -2.44 5.85
N ALA A 14 27.46 -3.32 6.80
CA ALA A 14 26.48 -4.40 6.73
C ALA A 14 25.11 -3.72 6.73
N GLY A 15 24.39 -3.82 5.61
CA GLY A 15 23.13 -3.16 5.35
C GLY A 15 22.21 -3.14 6.59
N GLN A 16 21.80 -1.95 6.96
CA GLN A 16 20.86 -1.74 8.07
C GLN A 16 19.59 -2.56 7.82
N ALA A 17 19.19 -3.30 8.83
CA ALA A 17 18.02 -4.16 8.75
C ALA A 17 16.73 -3.31 8.54
N PRO A 18 15.70 -3.87 7.87
CA PRO A 18 14.41 -3.16 7.64
C PRO A 18 13.74 -2.59 8.91
N GLU A 19 14.05 -3.17 10.07
CA GLU A 19 13.58 -2.69 11.37
C GLU A 19 14.05 -1.26 11.68
N ASP A 20 15.20 -0.83 11.15
CA ASP A 20 15.75 0.50 11.38
C ASP A 20 14.96 1.63 10.69
N VAL A 21 14.29 1.35 9.58
CA VAL A 21 13.45 2.36 8.88
C VAL A 21 12.20 2.68 9.70
N GLY A 22 11.62 1.67 10.34
CA GLY A 22 10.45 1.85 11.19
C GLY A 22 10.76 2.57 12.50
N SER A 23 12.00 2.49 13.01
CA SER A 23 12.45 3.11 14.26
C SER A 23 13.06 4.50 14.07
N GLY A 24 13.57 4.84 12.88
CA GLY A 24 14.15 6.14 12.56
C GLY A 24 13.12 7.27 12.45
N LEU A 25 13.59 8.51 12.37
CA LEU A 25 12.75 9.71 12.25
C LEU A 25 11.73 9.62 11.11
N PHE A 26 12.14 9.12 9.94
CA PHE A 26 11.27 8.96 8.79
C PHE A 26 10.09 8.02 9.07
N GLY A 27 10.34 6.90 9.76
CA GLY A 27 9.32 5.95 10.20
C GLY A 27 8.37 6.54 11.24
N GLU A 28 8.87 7.33 12.19
CA GLU A 28 8.03 8.04 13.16
C GLU A 28 7.11 9.05 12.48
N LEU A 29 7.65 9.83 11.55
CA LEU A 29 6.88 10.78 10.77
C LEU A 29 5.83 10.07 9.90
N ALA A 30 6.18 8.95 9.28
CA ALA A 30 5.23 8.16 8.50
C ALA A 30 4.05 7.67 9.38
N ARG A 31 4.33 7.16 10.58
CA ARG A 31 3.29 6.74 11.52
C ARG A 31 2.42 7.91 11.99
N MET A 32 3.04 9.06 12.29
CA MET A 32 2.32 10.28 12.64
C MET A 32 1.38 10.72 11.51
N VAL A 33 1.89 10.80 10.28
CA VAL A 33 1.12 11.21 9.09
C VAL A 33 -0.03 10.23 8.84
N ALA A 34 0.22 8.93 8.92
CA ALA A 34 -0.81 7.90 8.77
C ALA A 34 -1.90 8.04 9.85
N ALA A 35 -1.52 8.17 11.12
CA ALA A 35 -2.45 8.27 12.24
C ALA A 35 -3.29 9.56 12.18
N LEU A 36 -2.69 10.71 11.90
CA LEU A 36 -3.41 11.98 11.80
C LEU A 36 -4.42 11.99 10.65
N SER A 37 -4.14 11.27 9.58
CA SER A 37 -5.04 11.18 8.44
C SER A 37 -6.26 10.28 8.66
N GLU A 38 -6.23 9.42 9.68
CA GLU A 38 -7.39 8.61 10.11
C GLU A 38 -8.36 9.43 10.99
N VAL A 39 -7.85 10.46 11.67
CA VAL A 39 -8.70 11.36 12.46
C VAL A 39 -9.47 12.25 11.48
N GLN A 40 -10.79 12.21 11.56
CA GLN A 40 -11.68 12.99 10.69
C GLN A 40 -11.32 14.48 10.72
N GLY A 41 -10.78 14.94 9.60
CA GLY A 41 -10.50 16.34 9.35
C GLY A 41 -9.12 16.78 9.88
N LEU A 42 -8.18 16.96 8.97
CA LEU A 42 -6.94 17.72 9.17
C LEU A 42 -7.17 19.18 9.64
N ARG A 43 -8.41 19.54 9.97
CA ARG A 43 -8.84 20.90 10.35
C ARG A 43 -8.39 21.33 11.72
N SER A 44 -7.98 20.45 12.61
CA SER A 44 -7.62 20.86 13.94
C SER A 44 -6.32 20.23 14.41
N PHE A 45 -5.23 20.73 13.91
CA PHE A 45 -3.97 20.68 14.64
C PHE A 45 -4.06 21.58 15.87
N THR A 46 -5.04 21.32 16.74
CA THR A 46 -5.25 22.08 17.98
C THR A 46 -4.44 21.47 19.11
N LEU A 47 -3.94 22.30 20.01
CA LEU A 47 -3.27 21.86 21.22
C LEU A 47 -4.29 21.32 22.26
N PRO A 48 -3.94 20.30 23.03
CA PRO A 48 -2.68 19.54 22.98
C PRO A 48 -2.64 18.58 21.78
N TYR A 49 -1.47 18.46 21.13
CA TYR A 49 -1.29 17.50 20.04
C TYR A 49 -1.42 16.05 20.53
N PRO A 50 -1.87 15.11 19.69
CA PRO A 50 -1.77 13.69 20.00
C PRO A 50 -0.34 13.29 20.36
N ALA A 51 -0.17 12.39 21.34
CA ALA A 51 1.15 12.03 21.87
C ALA A 51 2.15 11.57 20.79
N LEU A 52 1.65 10.84 19.76
CA LEU A 52 2.48 10.43 18.63
C LEU A 52 2.97 11.63 17.80
N ALA A 53 2.09 12.61 17.57
CA ALA A 53 2.42 13.81 16.80
C ALA A 53 3.39 14.73 17.58
N GLN A 54 3.18 14.88 18.89
CA GLN A 54 4.08 15.65 19.72
C GLN A 54 5.49 15.03 19.74
N ARG A 55 5.61 13.71 19.94
CA ARG A 55 6.91 13.02 19.90
C ARG A 55 7.63 13.17 18.56
N ALA A 56 6.91 13.01 17.45
CA ALA A 56 7.48 13.18 16.13
C ALA A 56 7.98 14.62 15.89
N LEU A 57 7.23 15.63 16.38
CA LEU A 57 7.65 17.03 16.33
C LEU A 57 8.92 17.26 17.18
N ASP A 58 8.91 16.80 18.43
CA ASP A 58 10.04 16.96 19.35
C ASP A 58 11.32 16.30 18.79
N HIS A 59 11.21 15.08 18.27
CA HIS A 59 12.33 14.38 17.66
C HIS A 59 12.84 15.11 16.40
N THR A 60 11.93 15.62 15.55
CA THR A 60 12.30 16.43 14.39
C THR A 60 13.06 17.68 14.79
N VAL A 61 12.56 18.40 15.82
CA VAL A 61 13.22 19.58 16.35
C VAL A 61 14.65 19.27 16.81
N MET A 62 14.82 18.19 17.58
CA MET A 62 16.15 17.78 18.07
C MET A 62 17.10 17.48 16.90
N ARG A 63 16.64 16.70 15.90
CA ARG A 63 17.45 16.36 14.73
C ARG A 63 17.84 17.59 13.90
N CYS A 64 16.93 18.54 13.72
CA CYS A 64 17.23 19.80 13.03
C CYS A 64 18.28 20.63 13.79
N LEU A 65 18.15 20.72 15.14
CA LEU A 65 19.12 21.44 15.97
C LEU A 65 20.51 20.79 15.89
N ASP A 66 20.59 19.47 15.94
CA ASP A 66 21.86 18.73 15.81
C ASP A 66 22.51 18.97 14.44
N ALA A 67 21.70 19.13 13.38
CA ALA A 67 22.15 19.40 12.03
C ALA A 67 22.39 20.92 11.75
N GLY A 68 22.05 21.81 12.68
CA GLY A 68 22.13 23.25 12.49
C GLY A 68 21.07 23.81 11.53
N GLU A 69 19.96 23.10 11.34
CA GLU A 69 18.84 23.52 10.49
C GLU A 69 17.71 24.16 11.30
N ALA A 70 16.89 24.97 10.62
CA ALA A 70 15.69 25.56 11.23
C ALA A 70 14.60 24.50 11.42
N PRO A 71 14.16 24.22 12.66
CA PRO A 71 13.14 23.22 12.93
C PRO A 71 11.73 23.72 12.61
N PRO A 72 10.76 22.80 12.33
CA PRO A 72 9.36 23.14 12.29
C PRO A 72 8.87 23.56 13.69
N ARG A 73 8.06 24.64 13.77
CA ARG A 73 7.59 25.24 15.02
C ARG A 73 6.23 24.72 15.48
N SER A 74 5.54 24.02 14.60
CA SER A 74 4.18 23.55 14.85
C SER A 74 3.88 22.30 14.04
N LEU A 75 2.80 21.61 14.39
CA LEU A 75 2.36 20.43 13.64
C LEU A 75 1.94 20.74 12.17
N PRO A 76 1.27 21.88 11.87
CA PRO A 76 1.06 22.30 10.48
C PRO A 76 2.36 22.50 9.68
N GLU A 77 3.39 23.10 10.29
CA GLU A 77 4.70 23.24 9.64
C GLU A 77 5.37 21.90 9.44
N LEU A 78 5.29 20.98 10.41
CA LEU A 78 5.81 19.62 10.29
C LEU A 78 5.09 18.84 9.18
N TRP A 79 3.78 19.02 9.05
CA TRP A 79 3.01 18.42 7.96
C TRP A 79 3.47 18.91 6.57
N GLU A 80 3.67 20.22 6.45
CA GLU A 80 4.22 20.81 5.24
C GLU A 80 5.63 20.33 4.94
N TRP A 81 6.42 20.14 6.00
CA TRP A 81 7.75 19.56 5.92
C TRP A 81 7.74 18.12 5.38
N CYS A 82 6.82 17.29 5.86
CA CYS A 82 6.58 15.93 5.33
C CYS A 82 6.11 15.92 3.86
N ARG A 83 5.51 17.02 3.38
CA ARG A 83 5.07 17.19 1.99
C ARG A 83 6.19 17.60 1.06
N THR A 84 7.20 18.27 1.55
CA THR A 84 8.25 18.90 0.73
C THR A 84 9.59 18.19 0.80
N ARG A 85 9.92 17.55 1.93
CA ARG A 85 11.20 16.87 2.11
C ARG A 85 11.13 15.41 1.64
N PRO A 86 12.04 15.01 0.74
CA PRO A 86 12.09 13.66 0.23
C PRO A 86 12.84 12.70 1.18
N SER A 87 12.68 11.39 0.96
CA SER A 87 13.30 10.33 1.76
C SER A 87 14.82 10.34 1.79
N ASP A 88 15.45 10.87 0.75
CA ASP A 88 16.89 11.02 0.59
C ASP A 88 17.46 12.31 1.24
N ASP A 89 16.62 13.08 1.95
CA ASP A 89 17.09 14.19 2.78
C ASP A 89 18.03 13.66 3.88
N PRO A 90 19.23 14.28 4.07
CA PRO A 90 20.23 13.80 5.04
C PRO A 90 19.73 13.66 6.48
N LEU A 91 18.69 14.44 6.87
CA LEU A 91 18.10 14.35 8.21
C LEU A 91 17.40 13.03 8.47
N PHE A 92 16.90 12.37 7.44
CA PHE A 92 16.16 11.12 7.58
C PHE A 92 17.07 9.90 7.68
N ALA A 93 18.26 9.96 7.08
CA ALA A 93 19.21 8.85 7.02
C ALA A 93 18.58 7.52 6.52
N VAL A 94 17.59 7.60 5.60
CA VAL A 94 16.92 6.44 5.04
C VAL A 94 17.77 5.84 3.93
N PRO A 95 18.15 4.55 4.00
CA PRO A 95 18.84 3.89 2.92
C PRO A 95 18.00 3.86 1.64
N SER A 96 18.59 4.28 0.50
CA SER A 96 17.93 4.24 -0.81
C SER A 96 17.55 2.83 -1.26
N SER A 97 18.16 1.81 -0.66
CA SER A 97 17.81 0.41 -0.85
C SER A 97 16.49 0.02 -0.20
N LEU A 98 15.96 0.79 0.75
CA LEU A 98 14.72 0.49 1.48
C LEU A 98 13.55 1.34 0.99
N VAL A 99 13.79 2.62 0.75
CA VAL A 99 12.77 3.55 0.24
C VAL A 99 13.35 4.30 -0.96
N SER A 100 12.62 4.32 -2.06
CA SER A 100 13.05 4.99 -3.30
C SER A 100 13.35 6.47 -3.03
N PRO A 101 14.47 7.02 -3.56
CA PRO A 101 14.80 8.43 -3.45
C PRO A 101 13.68 9.33 -3.98
N GLY A 102 13.59 10.54 -3.46
CA GLY A 102 12.53 11.49 -3.86
C GLY A 102 11.15 11.22 -3.27
N THR A 103 10.98 10.15 -2.49
CA THR A 103 9.71 9.80 -1.85
C THR A 103 9.35 10.79 -0.74
N THR A 104 8.15 11.38 -0.78
CA THR A 104 7.62 12.23 0.30
C THR A 104 6.55 11.47 1.10
N LEU A 105 6.36 11.86 2.36
CA LEU A 105 5.35 11.23 3.23
C LEU A 105 3.94 11.73 2.97
N VAL A 106 3.80 12.99 2.55
CA VAL A 106 2.52 13.61 2.20
C VAL A 106 2.52 13.98 0.73
N HIS A 107 1.46 13.62 0.03
CA HIS A 107 1.33 13.91 -1.40
C HIS A 107 1.13 15.42 -1.64
N ARG A 108 1.83 15.98 -2.61
CA ARG A 108 1.84 17.44 -2.87
C ARG A 108 0.46 17.99 -3.24
N VAL A 109 -0.28 17.28 -4.06
CA VAL A 109 -1.62 17.68 -4.53
C VAL A 109 -2.71 17.21 -3.57
N GLY A 110 -2.76 15.91 -3.29
CA GLY A 110 -3.82 15.31 -2.47
C GLY A 110 -3.75 15.67 -1.00
N ARG A 111 -2.62 16.21 -0.52
CA ARG A 111 -2.37 16.53 0.90
C ARG A 111 -2.68 15.37 1.87
N MET A 112 -2.67 14.17 1.32
CA MET A 112 -2.90 12.91 2.03
C MET A 112 -1.58 12.15 2.15
N PRO A 113 -1.45 11.19 3.10
CA PRO A 113 -0.30 10.29 3.10
C PRO A 113 -0.13 9.65 1.74
N THR A 114 1.12 9.58 1.28
CA THR A 114 1.47 8.81 0.09
C THR A 114 1.33 7.31 0.38
N ARG A 115 1.23 6.49 -0.66
CA ARG A 115 1.28 5.03 -0.51
C ARG A 115 2.56 4.57 0.16
N SER A 116 3.70 5.14 -0.23
CA SER A 116 5.00 4.87 0.41
C SER A 116 4.99 5.22 1.91
N CYS A 117 4.36 6.33 2.30
CA CYS A 117 4.18 6.67 3.71
C CYS A 117 3.42 5.56 4.47
N LEU A 118 2.33 5.04 3.90
CA LEU A 118 1.54 3.97 4.51
C LEU A 118 2.31 2.65 4.59
N GLU A 119 3.15 2.36 3.58
CA GLU A 119 4.03 1.19 3.57
C GLU A 119 5.08 1.29 4.68
N VAL A 120 5.79 2.41 4.78
CA VAL A 120 6.77 2.66 5.85
C VAL A 120 6.11 2.59 7.23
N ALA A 121 4.96 3.25 7.41
CA ALA A 121 4.21 3.21 8.67
C ALA A 121 3.79 1.80 9.08
N SER A 122 3.59 0.90 8.12
CA SER A 122 3.18 -0.49 8.36
C SER A 122 4.31 -1.40 8.84
N HIS A 123 5.57 -0.97 8.73
CA HIS A 123 6.73 -1.65 9.30
C HIS A 123 6.99 -1.28 10.78
N GLY A 124 6.14 -0.43 11.38
CA GLY A 124 6.19 -0.17 12.82
C GLY A 124 5.63 -1.33 13.66
N PRO A 125 5.87 -1.30 14.99
CA PRO A 125 5.52 -2.40 15.91
C PRO A 125 4.04 -2.76 15.91
N ASP A 126 3.15 -1.80 15.62
CA ASP A 126 1.69 -2.02 15.59
C ASP A 126 1.18 -2.45 14.21
N GLY A 127 2.06 -2.65 13.21
CA GLY A 127 1.70 -3.00 11.84
C GLY A 127 0.91 -1.88 11.11
N GLY A 128 0.76 -0.71 11.73
CA GLY A 128 0.13 0.49 11.17
C GLY A 128 -1.19 0.23 10.44
N VAL A 129 -1.30 0.79 9.24
CA VAL A 129 -2.51 0.68 8.39
C VAL A 129 -2.80 -0.77 7.99
N ALA A 130 -1.76 -1.58 7.73
CA ALA A 130 -1.91 -2.99 7.40
C ALA A 130 -2.41 -3.81 8.60
N GLY A 131 -1.92 -3.51 9.80
CA GLY A 131 -2.39 -4.11 11.06
C GLY A 131 -3.87 -3.81 11.30
N HIS A 132 -4.27 -2.56 11.13
CA HIS A 132 -5.67 -2.14 11.27
C HIS A 132 -6.57 -2.83 10.22
N ALA A 133 -6.16 -2.87 8.94
CA ALA A 133 -6.92 -3.58 7.92
C ALA A 133 -7.11 -5.06 8.27
N ARG A 134 -6.05 -5.73 8.75
CA ARG A 134 -6.10 -7.14 9.18
C ARG A 134 -7.07 -7.34 10.34
N ALA A 135 -7.08 -6.44 11.33
CA ALA A 135 -8.03 -6.49 12.44
C ALA A 135 -9.48 -6.40 11.95
N LEU A 136 -9.80 -5.40 11.10
CA LEU A 136 -11.14 -5.22 10.53
C LEU A 136 -11.60 -6.43 9.70
N LEU A 137 -10.72 -7.01 8.90
CA LEU A 137 -11.02 -8.20 8.10
C LEU A 137 -11.15 -9.46 8.98
N GLY A 138 -10.37 -9.58 10.04
CA GLY A 138 -10.48 -10.66 11.04
C GLY A 138 -11.84 -10.64 11.72
N ASP A 139 -12.28 -9.47 12.18
CA ASP A 139 -13.62 -9.27 12.77
C ASP A 139 -14.74 -9.57 11.76
N LEU A 140 -14.58 -9.14 10.51
CA LEU A 140 -15.54 -9.45 9.45
C LEU A 140 -15.62 -10.96 9.19
N ARG A 141 -14.48 -11.65 9.15
CA ARG A 141 -14.42 -13.11 8.97
C ARG A 141 -15.16 -13.83 10.09
N THR A 142 -14.91 -13.45 11.35
CA THR A 142 -15.60 -14.00 12.53
C THR A 142 -17.11 -13.77 12.43
N ARG A 143 -17.57 -12.56 12.09
CA ARG A 143 -18.99 -12.22 11.92
C ARG A 143 -19.65 -12.89 10.73
N SER A 144 -18.90 -13.27 9.72
CA SER A 144 -19.43 -13.96 8.53
C SER A 144 -19.81 -15.41 8.79
N GLY A 145 -19.19 -16.07 9.76
CA GLY A 145 -19.48 -17.42 10.21
C GLY A 145 -19.03 -18.53 9.25
N THR A 146 -18.96 -18.27 7.95
CA THR A 146 -18.45 -19.22 6.95
C THR A 146 -17.48 -18.54 6.01
N GLU A 147 -16.49 -19.29 5.49
CA GLU A 147 -15.48 -18.77 4.57
C GLU A 147 -16.10 -18.26 3.26
N GLU A 148 -17.15 -18.93 2.77
CA GLU A 148 -17.86 -18.49 1.57
C GLU A 148 -18.52 -17.11 1.74
N ARG A 149 -19.20 -16.88 2.87
CA ARG A 149 -19.80 -15.57 3.18
C ARG A 149 -18.73 -14.49 3.38
N TYR A 150 -17.61 -14.86 4.01
CA TYR A 150 -16.47 -13.95 4.15
C TYR A 150 -15.92 -13.54 2.79
N ARG A 151 -15.69 -14.51 1.87
CA ARG A 151 -15.23 -14.23 0.50
C ARG A 151 -16.17 -13.29 -0.26
N GLN A 152 -17.49 -13.50 -0.13
CA GLN A 152 -18.50 -12.62 -0.73
C GLN A 152 -18.43 -11.20 -0.16
N CYS A 153 -18.32 -11.06 1.16
CA CYS A 153 -18.14 -9.74 1.82
C CYS A 153 -16.85 -9.06 1.36
N ARG A 154 -15.74 -9.78 1.33
CA ARG A 154 -14.44 -9.27 0.89
C ARG A 154 -14.47 -8.81 -0.57
N ALA A 155 -15.02 -9.62 -1.48
CA ALA A 155 -15.18 -9.24 -2.88
C ALA A 155 -16.07 -8.00 -3.06
N PHE A 156 -17.12 -7.87 -2.24
CA PHE A 156 -17.94 -6.66 -2.23
C PHE A 156 -17.12 -5.43 -1.81
N LEU A 157 -16.37 -5.50 -0.71
CA LEU A 157 -15.55 -4.39 -0.22
C LEU A 157 -14.50 -3.96 -1.27
N ALA A 158 -13.86 -4.92 -1.92
CA ALA A 158 -12.84 -4.65 -2.93
C ALA A 158 -13.40 -3.91 -4.16
N ARG A 159 -14.63 -4.23 -4.56
CA ARG A 159 -15.29 -3.63 -5.74
C ARG A 159 -16.01 -2.33 -5.44
N HIS A 160 -16.37 -2.08 -4.19
CA HIS A 160 -17.20 -0.94 -3.79
C HIS A 160 -16.52 -0.07 -2.72
N PRO A 161 -15.38 0.59 -3.01
CA PRO A 161 -14.71 1.48 -2.04
C PRO A 161 -15.55 2.70 -1.68
N VAL A 162 -16.45 3.11 -2.56
CA VAL A 162 -17.46 4.14 -2.33
C VAL A 162 -18.82 3.56 -2.71
N VAL A 163 -19.82 3.78 -1.87
CA VAL A 163 -21.20 3.29 -2.06
C VAL A 163 -22.15 4.48 -1.96
N HIS A 164 -22.94 4.69 -2.99
CA HIS A 164 -24.04 5.65 -2.98
C HIS A 164 -25.36 4.95 -2.64
N GLN A 165 -26.35 5.69 -2.07
CA GLN A 165 -27.64 5.11 -1.72
C GLN A 165 -28.35 4.48 -2.92
N GLN A 166 -28.18 5.04 -4.10
CA GLN A 166 -28.77 4.54 -5.35
C GLN A 166 -28.20 3.17 -5.77
N ASP A 167 -26.96 2.84 -5.40
CA ASP A 167 -26.35 1.55 -5.72
C ASP A 167 -27.12 0.37 -5.14
N ARG A 168 -27.91 0.61 -4.07
CA ARG A 168 -28.74 -0.41 -3.43
C ARG A 168 -29.87 -0.93 -4.31
N PHE A 169 -30.17 -0.23 -5.40
CA PHE A 169 -31.18 -0.62 -6.38
C PHE A 169 -30.54 -1.21 -7.65
N ALA A 170 -29.20 -1.26 -7.72
CA ALA A 170 -28.49 -1.82 -8.86
C ALA A 170 -28.62 -3.34 -8.92
N PRO A 171 -28.65 -3.93 -10.14
CA PRO A 171 -28.56 -5.37 -10.32
C PRO A 171 -27.34 -5.96 -9.62
N GLY A 172 -27.51 -7.09 -8.94
CA GLY A 172 -26.42 -7.75 -8.21
C GLY A 172 -26.18 -7.23 -6.78
N TRP A 173 -26.91 -6.19 -6.33
CA TRP A 173 -26.80 -5.74 -4.94
C TRP A 173 -27.32 -6.77 -3.95
N SER A 174 -26.47 -7.17 -3.00
CA SER A 174 -26.86 -8.10 -1.93
C SER A 174 -27.09 -7.40 -0.60
N ARG A 175 -28.36 -7.31 -0.17
CA ARG A 175 -28.72 -6.76 1.15
C ARG A 175 -28.07 -7.54 2.30
N ALA A 176 -27.90 -8.85 2.13
CA ALA A 176 -27.29 -9.70 3.14
C ALA A 176 -25.79 -9.43 3.30
N VAL A 177 -25.07 -9.18 2.19
CA VAL A 177 -23.66 -8.74 2.23
C VAL A 177 -23.57 -7.35 2.84
N TRP A 178 -24.37 -6.40 2.34
CA TRP A 178 -24.35 -5.02 2.83
C TRP A 178 -24.58 -4.94 4.35
N SER A 179 -25.55 -5.69 4.89
CA SER A 179 -25.82 -5.67 6.33
C SER A 179 -24.62 -6.06 7.19
N ARG A 180 -23.70 -6.87 6.66
CA ARG A 180 -22.48 -7.31 7.35
C ARG A 180 -21.33 -6.33 7.22
N VAL A 181 -21.23 -5.63 6.07
CA VAL A 181 -20.07 -4.78 5.77
C VAL A 181 -20.31 -3.30 6.02
N LYS A 182 -21.56 -2.85 6.17
CA LYS A 182 -21.91 -1.42 6.29
C LYS A 182 -21.17 -0.68 7.42
N SER A 183 -20.81 -1.38 8.51
CA SER A 183 -20.07 -0.79 9.63
C SER A 183 -18.60 -0.49 9.29
N LEU A 184 -18.10 -0.93 8.13
CA LEU A 184 -16.77 -0.65 7.62
C LEU A 184 -16.74 0.60 6.73
N TYR A 185 -17.90 1.23 6.53
CA TYR A 185 -18.05 2.47 5.78
C TYR A 185 -18.38 3.62 6.72
N GLY A 186 -17.82 4.77 6.41
CA GLY A 186 -18.11 6.04 7.08
C GLY A 186 -18.62 7.10 6.08
N PRO A 187 -18.98 8.29 6.58
CA PRO A 187 -19.32 9.42 5.73
C PRO A 187 -18.11 9.84 4.88
N LEU A 188 -18.37 10.52 3.76
CA LEU A 188 -17.32 11.10 2.95
C LEU A 188 -16.64 12.25 3.73
N PRO A 189 -15.29 12.24 3.86
CA PRO A 189 -14.59 13.33 4.53
C PRO A 189 -14.70 14.64 3.77
N GLU A 190 -15.02 15.74 4.45
CA GLU A 190 -15.16 17.07 3.82
C GLU A 190 -13.91 17.52 3.04
N PHE A 191 -12.71 17.13 3.49
CA PHE A 191 -11.46 17.50 2.82
C PHE A 191 -11.25 16.79 1.47
N LEU A 192 -12.05 15.77 1.15
CA LEU A 192 -12.09 15.12 -0.15
C LEU A 192 -13.17 15.71 -1.08
N LEU A 193 -13.93 16.70 -0.61
CA LEU A 193 -14.93 17.36 -1.42
C LEU A 193 -14.30 18.55 -2.17
N VAL A 194 -14.66 18.69 -3.43
CA VAL A 194 -14.33 19.84 -4.29
C VAL A 194 -15.61 20.55 -4.64
N ASP A 195 -15.77 21.78 -4.20
CA ASP A 195 -17.01 22.59 -4.38
C ASP A 195 -18.29 21.88 -3.90
N GLY A 196 -18.17 21.05 -2.86
CA GLY A 196 -19.28 20.28 -2.30
C GLY A 196 -19.52 18.92 -2.97
N ASP A 197 -18.81 18.61 -4.04
CA ASP A 197 -18.92 17.36 -4.78
C ASP A 197 -17.75 16.41 -4.43
N PHE A 198 -17.99 15.11 -4.49
CA PHE A 198 -16.94 14.09 -4.31
C PHE A 198 -16.48 13.55 -5.65
N LEU A 199 -15.16 13.54 -5.85
CA LEU A 199 -14.52 13.04 -7.06
C LEU A 199 -13.82 11.71 -6.80
N TYR A 200 -13.92 10.78 -7.76
CA TYR A 200 -13.21 9.51 -7.72
C TYR A 200 -12.67 9.06 -9.07
N CYS A 201 -11.60 8.30 -9.01
CA CYS A 201 -10.96 7.72 -10.19
C CYS A 201 -11.84 6.63 -10.81
N PRO A 202 -12.15 6.68 -12.11
CA PRO A 202 -12.97 5.64 -12.76
C PRO A 202 -12.28 4.27 -12.82
N SER A 203 -10.94 4.24 -12.79
CA SER A 203 -10.16 3.01 -12.88
C SER A 203 -10.11 2.25 -11.56
N CYS A 204 -9.67 2.88 -10.46
CA CYS A 204 -9.55 2.23 -9.14
C CYS A 204 -10.74 2.50 -8.21
N ARG A 205 -11.65 3.43 -8.58
CA ARG A 205 -12.80 3.88 -7.78
C ARG A 205 -12.44 4.53 -6.44
N LEU A 206 -11.16 4.85 -6.24
CA LEU A 206 -10.66 5.52 -5.06
C LEU A 206 -10.81 7.04 -5.19
N PRO A 207 -10.80 7.79 -4.06
CA PRO A 207 -10.81 9.25 -4.06
C PRO A 207 -9.77 9.84 -5.01
N ALA A 208 -10.15 10.91 -5.69
CA ALA A 208 -9.26 11.63 -6.58
C ALA A 208 -9.51 13.13 -6.49
N LEU A 209 -8.48 13.94 -6.68
CA LEU A 209 -8.56 15.40 -6.64
C LEU A 209 -7.84 15.98 -7.87
N PRO A 210 -8.37 17.04 -8.51
CA PRO A 210 -7.63 17.79 -9.50
C PRO A 210 -6.49 18.57 -8.84
N ARG A 211 -5.39 18.78 -9.55
CA ARG A 211 -4.22 19.53 -9.05
C ARG A 211 -4.57 20.96 -8.63
N ASP A 212 -5.39 21.62 -9.44
CA ASP A 212 -5.90 22.95 -9.16
C ASP A 212 -7.39 22.87 -8.84
N SER A 213 -7.76 23.17 -7.61
CA SER A 213 -9.14 23.26 -7.16
C SER A 213 -9.93 24.42 -7.83
N THR A 214 -9.26 25.26 -8.62
CA THR A 214 -9.84 26.36 -9.39
C THR A 214 -10.27 25.96 -10.79
N VAL A 215 -9.92 24.76 -11.25
CA VAL A 215 -10.33 24.27 -12.56
C VAL A 215 -11.66 23.56 -12.43
N PRO A 216 -12.71 23.97 -13.15
CA PRO A 216 -13.94 23.18 -13.24
C PRO A 216 -13.60 21.76 -13.66
N VAL A 217 -14.27 20.76 -13.06
CA VAL A 217 -14.09 19.33 -13.35
C VAL A 217 -13.76 19.12 -14.83
N PRO A 218 -12.62 18.53 -15.19
CA PRO A 218 -12.18 18.48 -16.58
C PRO A 218 -13.27 17.88 -17.45
N ARG A 219 -13.72 18.61 -18.44
CA ARG A 219 -14.55 18.06 -19.53
C ARG A 219 -13.71 17.00 -20.26
N PRO A 220 -14.34 15.98 -20.85
CA PRO A 220 -13.68 14.80 -21.40
C PRO A 220 -12.90 15.06 -22.70
N SER A 221 -12.07 16.08 -22.74
CA SER A 221 -11.21 16.36 -23.89
C SER A 221 -9.82 16.75 -23.41
N GLY A 222 -9.01 15.74 -23.30
CA GLY A 222 -7.55 15.66 -23.47
C GLY A 222 -6.77 16.95 -23.30
N THR A 223 -6.31 17.23 -22.11
CA THR A 223 -4.99 17.80 -21.85
C THR A 223 -4.73 17.67 -20.36
N GLY A 224 -3.86 16.81 -19.98
CA GLY A 224 -2.93 16.76 -18.88
C GLY A 224 -3.14 17.60 -17.61
N ALA A 225 -4.36 17.74 -17.09
CA ALA A 225 -4.52 18.24 -15.72
C ALA A 225 -3.98 17.14 -14.80
N GLU A 226 -2.89 17.43 -14.09
CA GLU A 226 -2.38 16.50 -13.08
C GLU A 226 -3.49 16.22 -12.07
N VAL A 227 -3.93 14.99 -12.03
CA VAL A 227 -4.94 14.47 -11.13
C VAL A 227 -4.24 13.63 -10.08
N TRP A 228 -4.48 13.90 -8.83
CA TRP A 228 -4.13 12.96 -7.78
C TRP A 228 -5.24 11.94 -7.63
N CYS A 229 -4.87 10.69 -7.45
CA CYS A 229 -5.76 9.61 -7.06
C CYS A 229 -5.12 8.84 -5.91
N GLU A 230 -5.89 8.37 -4.95
CA GLU A 230 -5.39 7.63 -3.79
C GLU A 230 -4.63 6.34 -4.20
N GLY A 231 -4.86 5.85 -5.43
CA GLY A 231 -4.08 4.75 -6.02
C GLY A 231 -2.70 5.15 -6.52
N GLU A 232 -2.37 6.44 -6.59
CA GLU A 232 -1.14 7.09 -7.09
C GLU A 232 -0.70 6.64 -8.49
N ASP A 233 -0.33 5.37 -8.68
CA ASP A 233 0.08 4.81 -9.98
C ASP A 233 -1.06 4.24 -10.81
N CYS A 234 -2.28 4.64 -10.51
CA CYS A 234 -3.43 4.21 -11.28
C CYS A 234 -3.36 4.80 -12.69
N PRO A 235 -3.44 3.99 -13.77
CA PRO A 235 -3.54 4.49 -15.13
C PRO A 235 -4.92 5.13 -15.32
N CYS A 236 -5.05 6.40 -14.91
CA CYS A 236 -6.30 7.16 -14.96
C CYS A 236 -6.35 7.97 -16.24
N ASP A 237 -6.61 7.30 -17.38
CA ASP A 237 -6.75 7.96 -18.70
C ASP A 237 -8.15 8.51 -18.95
N ALA A 238 -9.10 8.20 -18.04
CA ALA A 238 -10.49 8.62 -18.15
C ALA A 238 -10.80 9.77 -17.20
N PRO A 239 -11.77 10.64 -17.55
CA PRO A 239 -12.18 11.76 -16.71
C PRO A 239 -12.73 11.27 -15.36
N LEU A 240 -12.41 12.02 -14.29
CA LEU A 240 -12.89 11.71 -12.94
C LEU A 240 -14.42 11.61 -12.93
N ARG A 241 -14.92 10.73 -12.11
CA ARG A 241 -16.36 10.60 -11.84
C ARG A 241 -16.77 11.43 -10.65
N LEU A 242 -18.01 11.94 -10.70
CA LEU A 242 -18.57 12.89 -9.77
C LEU A 242 -19.74 12.29 -9.01
N ILE A 243 -19.77 12.48 -7.69
CA ILE A 243 -20.94 12.27 -6.84
C ILE A 243 -21.40 13.63 -6.31
N ARG A 244 -22.58 14.08 -6.75
CA ARG A 244 -23.16 15.40 -6.41
C ARG A 244 -23.83 15.45 -5.06
N GLU A 245 -24.18 14.31 -4.50
CA GLU A 245 -24.88 14.18 -3.21
C GLU A 245 -24.01 13.39 -2.23
N PRO A 246 -22.90 14.00 -1.74
CA PRO A 246 -21.93 13.30 -0.89
C PRO A 246 -22.54 12.78 0.42
N ASP A 247 -23.58 13.43 0.93
CA ASP A 247 -24.29 13.00 2.15
C ASP A 247 -25.04 11.66 1.96
N GLN A 248 -25.33 11.29 0.71
CA GLN A 248 -25.94 10.01 0.36
C GLN A 248 -24.91 8.92 0.04
N ALA A 249 -23.64 9.23 0.11
CA ALA A 249 -22.57 8.31 -0.15
C ALA A 249 -21.82 7.96 1.13
N SER A 250 -21.18 6.79 1.10
CA SER A 250 -20.34 6.30 2.18
C SER A 250 -19.04 5.74 1.59
N ILE A 251 -17.94 5.96 2.28
CA ILE A 251 -16.62 5.53 1.84
C ILE A 251 -16.11 4.42 2.76
N LEU A 252 -15.51 3.40 2.18
CA LEU A 252 -14.84 2.32 2.89
C LEU A 252 -13.68 2.86 3.73
N HIS A 253 -13.47 2.29 4.91
CA HIS A 253 -12.36 2.64 5.78
C HIS A 253 -11.03 2.65 5.00
N ARG A 254 -10.19 3.66 5.22
CA ARG A 254 -8.99 3.88 4.43
C ARG A 254 -8.03 2.71 4.43
N SER A 255 -7.80 2.09 5.58
CA SER A 255 -6.93 0.92 5.68
C SER A 255 -7.41 -0.23 4.78
N LEU A 256 -8.72 -0.42 4.63
CA LEU A 256 -9.28 -1.40 3.71
C LEU A 256 -9.19 -0.98 2.25
N ARG A 257 -9.30 0.33 1.95
CA ARG A 257 -9.07 0.82 0.58
C ARG A 257 -7.64 0.53 0.14
N TRP A 258 -6.68 0.82 0.99
CA TRP A 258 -5.28 0.57 0.69
C TRP A 258 -4.91 -0.92 0.65
N TYR A 259 -5.44 -1.72 1.58
CA TYR A 259 -5.04 -3.12 1.76
C TYR A 259 -5.80 -4.09 0.87
N LEU A 260 -7.04 -3.76 0.50
CA LEU A 260 -7.95 -4.66 -0.21
C LEU A 260 -8.33 -4.15 -1.60
N VAL A 261 -8.63 -2.83 -1.73
CA VAL A 261 -9.10 -2.29 -3.02
C VAL A 261 -7.95 -2.11 -4.01
N LEU A 262 -6.80 -1.61 -3.55
CA LEU A 262 -5.64 -1.41 -4.44
C LEU A 262 -5.16 -2.70 -5.11
N PRO A 263 -4.89 -3.81 -4.39
CA PRO A 263 -4.42 -5.04 -5.02
C PRO A 263 -5.51 -5.77 -5.81
N HIS A 264 -6.78 -5.40 -5.69
CA HIS A 264 -7.90 -6.12 -6.30
C HIS A 264 -7.80 -6.23 -7.83
N ARG A 265 -7.35 -5.18 -8.52
CA ARG A 265 -7.20 -5.20 -9.99
C ARG A 265 -6.13 -6.20 -10.42
N THR A 266 -5.01 -6.22 -9.71
CA THR A 266 -3.93 -7.19 -9.95
C THR A 266 -4.40 -8.60 -9.63
N ASP A 267 -5.19 -8.77 -8.58
CA ASP A 267 -5.82 -10.04 -8.21
C ASP A 267 -6.80 -10.54 -9.30
N GLU A 268 -7.67 -9.67 -9.82
CA GLU A 268 -8.57 -10.02 -10.92
C GLU A 268 -7.79 -10.39 -12.19
N ALA A 269 -6.76 -9.61 -12.55
CA ALA A 269 -5.93 -9.89 -13.73
C ALA A 269 -5.14 -11.20 -13.59
N ALA A 270 -4.57 -11.47 -12.41
CA ALA A 270 -3.87 -12.73 -12.14
C ALA A 270 -4.82 -13.94 -12.25
N ARG A 271 -6.01 -13.82 -11.66
CA ARG A 271 -7.02 -14.87 -11.73
C ARG A 271 -7.50 -15.12 -13.16
N GLU A 272 -7.76 -14.04 -13.91
CA GLU A 272 -8.15 -14.14 -15.32
C GLU A 272 -7.07 -14.82 -16.17
N ALA A 273 -5.79 -14.47 -15.95
CA ALA A 273 -4.67 -15.11 -16.63
C ALA A 273 -4.61 -16.63 -16.35
N LEU A 274 -4.79 -17.04 -15.09
CA LEU A 274 -4.82 -18.46 -14.71
C LEU A 274 -6.03 -19.19 -15.30
N GLU A 275 -7.22 -18.57 -15.28
CA GLU A 275 -8.45 -19.12 -15.84
C GLU A 275 -8.34 -19.29 -17.37
N CYS A 276 -7.85 -18.27 -18.09
CA CYS A 276 -7.65 -18.32 -19.54
C CYS A 276 -6.63 -19.38 -19.97
N ALA A 277 -5.63 -19.65 -19.14
CA ALA A 277 -4.62 -20.69 -19.39
C ALA A 277 -5.02 -22.06 -18.83
N GLU A 278 -6.25 -22.22 -18.33
CA GLU A 278 -6.77 -23.45 -17.72
C GLU A 278 -5.86 -24.00 -16.60
N VAL A 279 -5.17 -23.10 -15.87
CA VAL A 279 -4.33 -23.49 -14.74
C VAL A 279 -5.21 -23.78 -13.52
N ALA A 280 -5.23 -25.04 -13.08
CA ALA A 280 -6.00 -25.46 -11.91
C ALA A 280 -5.44 -24.80 -10.64
N HIS A 281 -6.29 -24.06 -9.94
CA HIS A 281 -5.91 -23.36 -8.70
C HIS A 281 -7.09 -23.31 -7.72
N GLU A 282 -6.79 -23.10 -6.45
CA GLU A 282 -7.79 -22.92 -5.41
C GLU A 282 -7.44 -21.72 -4.52
N PRO A 283 -8.45 -20.94 -4.08
CA PRO A 283 -8.22 -19.83 -3.19
C PRO A 283 -7.76 -20.33 -1.80
N LEU A 284 -6.69 -19.74 -1.29
CA LEU A 284 -6.23 -20.01 0.06
C LEU A 284 -7.09 -19.28 1.10
N PRO A 285 -7.36 -19.90 2.24
CA PRO A 285 -8.01 -19.24 3.35
C PRO A 285 -7.08 -18.18 3.94
N GLY A 286 -7.51 -16.93 3.97
CA GLY A 286 -6.68 -15.86 4.49
C GLY A 286 -7.29 -14.48 4.35
N LEU A 287 -6.54 -13.47 4.75
CA LEU A 287 -6.94 -12.06 4.65
C LEU A 287 -6.51 -11.43 3.33
N LEU A 288 -5.41 -11.93 2.75
CA LEU A 288 -4.90 -11.49 1.44
C LEU A 288 -5.44 -12.35 0.30
N PRO A 289 -5.47 -11.82 -0.95
CA PRO A 289 -5.66 -12.63 -2.13
C PRO A 289 -4.48 -13.60 -2.27
N ALA A 290 -4.78 -14.88 -2.18
CA ALA A 290 -3.79 -15.93 -2.36
C ALA A 290 -4.43 -17.18 -2.94
N TYR A 291 -3.68 -17.92 -3.74
CA TYR A 291 -4.12 -19.13 -4.42
C TYR A 291 -3.07 -20.20 -4.29
N ARG A 292 -3.50 -21.46 -4.22
CA ARG A 292 -2.62 -22.62 -4.33
C ARG A 292 -2.79 -23.23 -5.70
N LEU A 293 -1.71 -23.50 -6.38
CA LEU A 293 -1.75 -24.26 -7.64
C LEU A 293 -2.05 -25.72 -7.34
N ARG A 294 -2.86 -26.33 -8.18
CA ARG A 294 -3.09 -27.76 -8.22
C ARG A 294 -2.22 -28.39 -9.30
N ASP A 295 -2.00 -29.68 -9.18
CA ASP A 295 -1.21 -30.46 -10.16
C ASP A 295 0.26 -30.01 -10.29
N THR A 296 0.85 -29.61 -9.15
CA THR A 296 2.27 -29.24 -9.01
C THR A 296 3.11 -30.40 -8.44
N GLY A 297 2.65 -31.65 -8.57
CA GLY A 297 3.39 -32.82 -8.02
C GLY A 297 3.51 -32.76 -6.50
N PRO A 298 4.69 -33.14 -5.93
CA PRO A 298 4.90 -33.14 -4.48
C PRO A 298 5.10 -31.75 -3.88
N HIS A 299 5.40 -30.72 -4.69
CA HIS A 299 5.72 -29.39 -4.23
C HIS A 299 4.49 -28.49 -4.09
N ILE A 300 4.49 -27.65 -3.07
CA ILE A 300 3.43 -26.68 -2.82
C ILE A 300 3.84 -25.35 -3.44
N VAL A 301 3.09 -24.92 -4.47
CA VAL A 301 3.27 -23.60 -5.10
C VAL A 301 2.08 -22.72 -4.77
N ASP A 302 2.34 -21.62 -4.07
CA ASP A 302 1.35 -20.62 -3.74
C ASP A 302 1.55 -19.35 -4.58
N ILE A 303 0.46 -18.65 -4.87
CA ILE A 303 0.43 -17.35 -5.50
C ILE A 303 -0.10 -16.36 -4.48
N GLN A 304 0.61 -15.25 -4.27
CA GLN A 304 0.17 -14.18 -3.39
C GLN A 304 0.21 -12.84 -4.14
N VAL A 305 -0.87 -12.05 -4.02
CA VAL A 305 -1.02 -10.80 -4.77
C VAL A 305 -0.80 -9.61 -3.85
N TYR A 306 0.07 -8.71 -4.29
CA TYR A 306 0.42 -7.48 -3.59
C TYR A 306 0.38 -6.28 -4.52
N ASP A 307 0.12 -5.11 -3.96
CA ASP A 307 0.28 -3.83 -4.63
C ASP A 307 1.08 -2.91 -3.70
N ARG A 308 2.40 -2.92 -3.86
CA ARG A 308 3.37 -2.20 -3.03
C ARG A 308 4.34 -1.40 -3.88
N LEU A 309 4.53 -0.12 -3.54
CA LEU A 309 5.44 0.78 -4.25
C LEU A 309 6.91 0.53 -3.91
N GLN A 310 7.18 0.09 -2.68
CA GLN A 310 8.53 -0.11 -2.14
C GLN A 310 8.89 -1.60 -2.14
N PRO A 311 9.69 -2.07 -3.12
CA PRO A 311 9.98 -3.49 -3.28
C PRO A 311 10.75 -4.09 -2.10
N ALA A 312 11.67 -3.32 -1.49
CA ALA A 312 12.42 -3.79 -0.35
C ALA A 312 11.55 -3.96 0.91
N LEU A 313 10.56 -3.08 1.11
CA LEU A 313 9.59 -3.23 2.20
C LEU A 313 8.66 -4.42 1.96
N LEU A 314 8.32 -4.72 0.70
CA LEU A 314 7.60 -5.95 0.36
C LEU A 314 8.43 -7.20 0.68
N ALA A 315 9.72 -7.21 0.29
CA ALA A 315 10.63 -8.30 0.60
C ALA A 315 10.79 -8.53 2.11
N ALA A 316 10.94 -7.45 2.89
CA ALA A 316 10.99 -7.50 4.36
C ALA A 316 9.70 -8.08 4.93
N HIS A 317 8.53 -7.60 4.48
CA HIS A 317 7.24 -8.13 4.92
C HIS A 317 7.09 -9.63 4.66
N LEU A 318 7.55 -10.12 3.50
CA LEU A 318 7.51 -11.54 3.16
C LEU A 318 8.54 -12.36 3.95
N THR A 319 9.66 -11.78 4.31
CA THR A 319 10.66 -12.41 5.19
C THR A 319 10.09 -12.64 6.58
N ASP A 320 9.44 -11.64 7.16
CA ASP A 320 8.81 -11.72 8.49
C ASP A 320 7.60 -12.66 8.53
N ASN A 321 6.92 -12.80 7.39
CA ASN A 321 5.73 -13.62 7.23
C ASN A 321 5.99 -14.73 6.20
N THR A 322 7.11 -15.43 6.30
CA THR A 322 7.55 -16.43 5.31
C THR A 322 6.43 -17.43 5.00
N PRO A 323 6.02 -17.57 3.73
CA PRO A 323 5.04 -18.55 3.31
C PRO A 323 5.50 -19.97 3.60
N LEU A 324 4.57 -20.86 3.95
CA LEU A 324 4.84 -22.28 4.21
C LEU A 324 5.04 -23.09 2.91
N ALA A 325 4.69 -22.53 1.76
CA ALA A 325 4.88 -23.18 0.46
C ALA A 325 6.36 -23.36 0.11
N ASP A 326 6.67 -24.36 -0.70
CA ASP A 326 8.02 -24.59 -1.20
C ASP A 326 8.44 -23.44 -2.12
N ARG A 327 7.51 -22.94 -2.94
CA ARG A 327 7.69 -21.78 -3.79
C ARG A 327 6.48 -20.86 -3.71
N THR A 328 6.69 -19.56 -3.72
CA THR A 328 5.62 -18.55 -3.76
C THR A 328 5.86 -17.58 -4.91
N LEU A 329 4.89 -17.48 -5.81
CA LEU A 329 4.85 -16.47 -6.85
C LEU A 329 4.23 -15.19 -6.27
N VAL A 330 5.03 -14.16 -6.16
CA VAL A 330 4.64 -12.85 -5.60
C VAL A 330 4.20 -11.96 -6.76
N VAL A 331 2.88 -11.87 -6.96
CA VAL A 331 2.30 -11.11 -8.08
C VAL A 331 2.15 -9.64 -7.70
N VAL A 332 2.73 -8.76 -8.52
CA VAL A 332 2.60 -7.30 -8.39
C VAL A 332 2.08 -6.70 -9.70
N PRO A 333 1.53 -5.47 -9.70
CA PRO A 333 1.12 -4.80 -10.94
C PRO A 333 2.25 -4.73 -11.98
N ASP A 334 1.93 -4.94 -13.26
CA ASP A 334 2.90 -4.85 -14.37
C ASP A 334 3.60 -3.49 -14.39
N ALA A 335 2.86 -2.41 -14.15
CA ALA A 335 3.41 -1.05 -14.09
C ALA A 335 4.45 -0.85 -12.98
N LEU A 336 4.35 -1.55 -11.87
CA LEU A 336 5.33 -1.51 -10.78
C LEU A 336 6.56 -2.36 -11.11
N ALA A 337 6.35 -3.60 -11.55
CA ALA A 337 7.44 -4.50 -11.92
C ALA A 337 8.26 -3.98 -13.12
N GLY A 338 7.66 -3.16 -13.98
CA GLY A 338 8.31 -2.49 -15.10
C GLY A 338 9.11 -1.24 -14.72
N ARG A 339 9.08 -0.78 -13.48
CA ARG A 339 9.93 0.33 -13.03
C ARG A 339 11.39 -0.10 -12.95
N ASP A 340 12.26 0.83 -13.34
CA ASP A 340 13.71 0.61 -13.28
C ASP A 340 14.13 0.18 -11.86
N GLY A 341 14.80 -0.96 -11.78
CA GLY A 341 15.35 -1.49 -10.53
C GLY A 341 14.36 -2.12 -9.56
N TYR A 342 13.04 -2.12 -9.81
CA TYR A 342 12.04 -2.67 -8.88
C TYR A 342 12.28 -4.16 -8.57
N ARG A 343 12.41 -5.00 -9.61
CA ARG A 343 12.69 -6.45 -9.47
C ARG A 343 14.01 -6.70 -8.76
N GLN A 344 15.05 -5.94 -9.11
CA GLN A 344 16.37 -6.06 -8.52
C GLN A 344 16.35 -5.69 -7.03
N ALA A 345 15.75 -4.56 -6.66
CA ALA A 345 15.63 -4.13 -5.27
C ALA A 345 14.83 -5.11 -4.40
N PHE A 346 13.79 -5.75 -4.96
CA PHE A 346 13.08 -6.83 -4.28
C PHE A 346 13.99 -8.02 -4.00
N THR A 347 14.72 -8.50 -5.03
CA THR A 347 15.60 -9.67 -4.92
C THR A 347 16.77 -9.43 -3.98
N ASP A 348 17.38 -8.22 -4.05
CA ASP A 348 18.53 -7.86 -3.22
C ASP A 348 18.15 -7.75 -1.74
N ALA A 349 16.92 -7.31 -1.44
CA ALA A 349 16.41 -7.22 -0.08
C ALA A 349 16.04 -8.57 0.54
N LEU A 350 15.88 -9.63 -0.27
CA LEU A 350 15.58 -10.97 0.24
C LEU A 350 16.83 -11.65 0.81
N PRO A 351 16.70 -12.34 1.98
CA PRO A 351 17.71 -13.29 2.43
C PRO A 351 18.01 -14.34 1.36
N ALA A 352 19.26 -14.77 1.25
CA ALA A 352 19.71 -15.76 0.25
C ALA A 352 18.83 -17.02 0.20
N LEU A 353 18.41 -17.52 1.37
CA LEU A 353 17.56 -18.72 1.49
C LEU A 353 16.13 -18.55 0.92
N LEU A 354 15.68 -17.32 0.71
CA LEU A 354 14.32 -17.02 0.23
C LEU A 354 14.29 -16.62 -1.25
N ARG A 355 15.43 -16.33 -1.88
CA ARG A 355 15.47 -15.83 -3.27
C ARG A 355 14.90 -16.80 -4.28
N ASP A 356 15.15 -18.09 -4.09
CA ASP A 356 14.63 -19.14 -4.99
C ASP A 356 13.18 -19.52 -4.66
N ARG A 357 12.75 -19.23 -3.42
CA ARG A 357 11.39 -19.54 -2.95
C ARG A 357 10.39 -18.43 -3.21
N LEU A 358 10.82 -17.17 -3.23
CA LEU A 358 9.97 -15.99 -3.42
C LEU A 358 10.29 -15.36 -4.77
N VAL A 359 9.48 -15.64 -5.78
CA VAL A 359 9.69 -15.19 -7.15
C VAL A 359 8.72 -14.07 -7.47
N LEU A 360 9.25 -12.88 -7.80
CA LEU A 360 8.44 -11.73 -8.19
C LEU A 360 7.95 -11.92 -9.64
N THR A 361 6.65 -11.83 -9.83
CA THR A 361 6.00 -11.96 -11.14
C THR A 361 4.91 -10.90 -11.33
N THR A 362 4.31 -10.86 -12.50
CA THR A 362 3.18 -9.98 -12.84
C THR A 362 2.05 -10.80 -13.43
N PRO A 363 0.82 -10.26 -13.54
CA PRO A 363 -0.26 -10.95 -14.24
C PRO A 363 0.11 -11.40 -15.66
N MET A 364 0.92 -10.61 -16.40
CA MET A 364 1.38 -10.97 -17.75
C MET A 364 2.39 -12.12 -17.77
N ASP A 365 3.29 -12.15 -16.78
CA ASP A 365 4.36 -13.17 -16.67
C ASP A 365 3.90 -14.43 -15.91
N LEU A 366 2.76 -14.39 -15.23
CA LEU A 366 2.32 -15.41 -14.29
C LEU A 366 2.22 -16.81 -14.91
N VAL A 367 1.63 -16.92 -16.10
CA VAL A 367 1.44 -18.22 -16.76
C VAL A 367 2.76 -18.83 -17.22
N PRO A 368 3.68 -18.10 -17.88
CA PRO A 368 5.05 -18.55 -18.12
C PRO A 368 5.78 -19.02 -16.87
N ASP A 369 5.70 -18.25 -15.77
CA ASP A 369 6.41 -18.58 -14.52
C ASP A 369 5.84 -19.82 -13.83
N VAL A 370 4.52 -20.02 -13.88
CA VAL A 370 3.88 -21.28 -13.46
C VAL A 370 4.37 -22.45 -14.29
N GLY A 371 4.49 -22.27 -15.62
CA GLY A 371 5.02 -23.29 -16.53
C GLY A 371 6.48 -23.63 -16.24
N GLN A 372 7.29 -22.66 -15.85
CA GLN A 372 8.67 -22.88 -15.44
C GLN A 372 8.75 -23.61 -14.10
N ALA A 373 7.99 -23.20 -13.09
CA ALA A 373 7.93 -23.88 -11.79
C ALA A 373 7.59 -25.37 -11.95
N ARG A 374 6.64 -25.72 -12.83
CA ARG A 374 6.28 -27.11 -13.12
C ARG A 374 7.34 -27.93 -13.89
N ARG A 375 8.25 -27.27 -14.63
CA ARG A 375 9.35 -27.97 -15.36
C ARG A 375 10.52 -28.27 -14.44
N GLU A 376 10.95 -27.31 -13.63
CA GLU A 376 12.03 -27.45 -12.66
C GLU A 376 11.76 -28.64 -11.72
N GLU A 377 10.49 -28.84 -11.32
CA GLU A 377 10.07 -29.99 -10.51
C GLU A 377 10.25 -31.35 -11.21
N LYS A 378 10.08 -31.41 -12.54
CA LYS A 378 10.23 -32.68 -13.29
C LYS A 378 11.68 -33.08 -13.49
N ASP A 379 12.58 -32.11 -13.44
CA ASP A 379 14.02 -32.37 -13.60
C ASP A 379 14.69 -32.78 -12.27
N ASP A 380 14.08 -32.45 -11.13
CA ASP A 380 14.55 -32.82 -9.79
C ASP A 380 13.95 -34.14 -9.25
N ALA A 381 12.99 -34.75 -9.95
CA ALA A 381 12.29 -36.00 -9.55
C ALA A 381 12.81 -37.22 -10.32
#